data_b46200d3c929374a13e086f37c7cb5b6
#
_entry.id   b46200d3c929374a13e086f37c7cb5b6
#
_cell.length_a   1.000
_cell.length_b   1.000
_cell.length_c   1.000
_cell.angle_alpha   90.00
_cell.angle_beta   90.00
_cell.angle_gamma   90.00
#
_symmetry.space_group_name_H-M   'P 1'
#
loop_
_entity.id
_entity.type
_entity.pdbx_description
1 polymer ?
#
loop_
_entity_poly.entity_id
_entity_poly.type
_entity_poly.pdbx_seq_one_letter_code
_entity_poly.pdbx_strand_id
1 'polypeptide(L)' 'MNKLDHLAMRHKLLDDQIDELEKKSQHPLPQQIKMVADLKKERLKVRDMMEQVRLQLEAMDGQ' A
#
# COMPACT_ATOMS: atom_id res chain seq x y z
N MET A 1 -11.38 -15.36 -0.02
CA MET A 1 -10.50 -14.34 -0.62
C MET A 1 -9.10 -14.88 -0.80
N ASN A 2 -8.49 -14.60 -1.93
CA ASN A 2 -7.11 -15.02 -2.13
C ASN A 2 -6.14 -13.96 -1.57
N LYS A 3 -4.86 -14.30 -1.56
CA LYS A 3 -3.83 -13.45 -0.98
C LYS A 3 -3.72 -12.10 -1.71
N LEU A 4 -3.94 -12.12 -3.02
CA LEU A 4 -3.86 -10.89 -3.82
C LEU A 4 -4.99 -9.92 -3.46
N ASP A 5 -6.19 -10.43 -3.20
CA ASP A 5 -7.32 -9.60 -2.79
C ASP A 5 -7.06 -8.94 -1.44
N HIS A 6 -6.49 -9.68 -0.49
CA HIS A 6 -6.12 -9.11 0.80
C HIS A 6 -5.10 -7.99 0.66
N LEU A 7 -4.09 -8.21 -0.15
CA LEU A 7 -3.06 -7.21 -0.38
C LEU A 7 -3.63 -5.97 -1.08
N ALA A 8 -4.53 -6.18 -2.03
CA ALA A 8 -5.20 -5.07 -2.72
C ALA A 8 -6.03 -4.23 -1.76
N MET A 9 -6.76 -4.87 -0.85
CA MET A 9 -7.54 -4.15 0.16
C MET A 9 -6.63 -3.37 1.10
N ARG A 10 -5.54 -3.99 1.54
CA ARG A 10 -4.58 -3.31 2.41
C ARG A 10 -3.95 -2.11 1.72
N HIS A 11 -3.60 -2.27 0.45
CA HIS A 11 -3.04 -1.17 -0.35
C HIS A 11 -4.02 0.00 -0.43
N LYS A 12 -5.29 -0.29 -0.67
CA LYS A 12 -6.32 0.73 -0.75
C LYS A 12 -6.51 1.45 0.58
N LEU A 13 -6.52 0.71 1.68
CA LEU A 13 -6.64 1.29 3.01
C LEU A 13 -5.48 2.23 3.32
N LEU A 14 -4.27 1.81 2.99
CA LEU A 14 -3.09 2.64 3.19
C LEU A 14 -3.15 3.89 2.33
N ASP A 15 -3.58 3.75 1.08
CA ASP A 15 -3.71 4.86 0.16
C ASP A 15 -4.73 5.88 0.67
N ASP A 16 -5.88 5.40 1.16
CA ASP A 16 -6.91 6.25 1.73
C ASP A 16 -6.42 6.97 2.98
N GLN A 17 -5.68 6.29 3.86
CA GLN A 17 -5.13 6.90 5.05
C GLN A 17 -4.12 7.99 4.73
N ILE A 18 -3.25 7.73 3.78
CA ILE A 18 -2.26 8.72 3.35
C ILE A 18 -2.96 9.95 2.76
N ASP A 19 -3.91 9.72 1.88
CA ASP A 19 -4.67 10.78 1.22
C ASP A 19 -5.40 11.64 2.24
N GLU A 20 -6.02 11.02 3.23
CA GLU A 20 -6.75 11.73 4.26
C GLU A 20 -5.83 12.58 5.13
N LEU A 21 -4.68 12.05 5.51
CA LEU A 21 -3.70 12.79 6.30
C LEU A 21 -3.13 13.97 5.51
N GLU A 22 -2.87 13.79 4.23
CA GLU A 22 -2.34 14.85 3.39
C GLU A 22 -3.36 15.96 3.14
N LYS A 23 -4.64 15.60 3.02
CA LYS A 23 -5.69 16.59 2.80
C LYS A 23 -5.99 17.43 4.02
N LYS A 24 -5.92 16.84 5.20
CA LYS A 24 -6.32 17.53 6.44
C LYS A 24 -5.29 18.52 6.95
N SER A 25 -4.04 18.41 6.52
CA SER A 25 -2.97 19.24 7.07
C SER A 25 -2.41 20.19 6.05
N GLN A 26 -2.75 21.49 6.18
CA GLN A 26 -2.06 22.52 5.41
C GLN A 26 -0.64 22.75 5.94
N HIS A 27 -0.44 22.55 7.24
CA HIS A 27 0.85 22.67 7.88
C HIS A 27 1.09 21.43 8.75
N PRO A 28 1.57 20.33 8.16
CA PRO A 28 1.73 19.09 8.91
C PRO A 28 2.82 19.21 9.97
N LEU A 29 2.52 18.69 11.15
CA LEU A 29 3.50 18.58 12.21
C LEU A 29 4.56 17.55 11.85
N PRO A 30 5.79 17.65 12.42
CA PRO A 30 6.82 16.65 12.14
C PRO A 30 6.39 15.21 12.38
N GLN A 31 5.54 14.99 13.38
CA GLN A 31 4.99 13.67 13.68
C GLN A 31 4.11 13.15 12.55
N GLN A 32 3.32 14.04 11.96
CA GLN A 32 2.45 13.67 10.84
C GLN A 32 3.27 13.36 9.60
N ILE A 33 4.31 14.14 9.35
CA ILE A 33 5.20 13.90 8.22
C ILE A 33 5.84 12.52 8.32
N LYS A 34 6.31 12.16 9.52
CA LYS A 34 6.90 10.86 9.75
C LYS A 34 5.88 9.73 9.57
N MET A 35 4.67 9.93 10.09
CA MET A 35 3.60 8.94 9.95
C MET A 35 3.25 8.71 8.49
N VAL A 36 3.11 9.77 7.70
CA VAL A 36 2.82 9.65 6.28
C VAL A 36 3.96 8.94 5.56
N ALA A 37 5.22 9.26 5.91
CA ALA A 37 6.37 8.59 5.30
C ALA A 37 6.36 7.10 5.60
N ASP A 38 6.05 6.72 6.84
CA ASP A 38 5.97 5.31 7.23
C ASP A 38 4.84 4.59 6.49
N LEU A 39 3.69 5.23 6.37
CA LEU A 39 2.55 4.67 5.62
C LEU A 39 2.90 4.49 4.14
N LYS A 40 3.61 5.44 3.55
CA LYS A 40 4.06 5.33 2.16
C LYS A 40 5.03 4.17 1.97
N LYS A 41 5.92 3.96 2.91
CA LYS A 41 6.84 2.82 2.87
C LYS A 41 6.08 1.50 2.95
N GLU A 42 5.09 1.43 3.84
CA GLU A 42 4.26 0.24 3.96
C GLU A 42 3.45 -0.01 2.71
N ARG A 43 2.91 1.05 2.11
CA ARG A 43 2.18 0.93 0.86
C ARG A 43 3.07 0.37 -0.25
N LEU A 44 4.31 0.82 -0.31
CA LEU A 44 5.26 0.31 -1.30
C LEU A 44 5.56 -1.17 -1.08
N LYS A 45 5.73 -1.59 0.17
CA LYS A 45 5.94 -3.01 0.50
C LYS A 45 4.77 -3.87 0.06
N VAL A 46 3.55 -3.40 0.34
CA VAL A 46 2.34 -4.13 -0.05
C VAL A 46 2.27 -4.24 -1.58
N ARG A 47 2.58 -3.16 -2.27
CA ARG A 47 2.60 -3.16 -3.73
C ARG A 47 3.60 -4.17 -4.28
N ASP A 48 4.80 -4.21 -3.69
CA ASP A 48 5.82 -5.16 -4.11
C ASP A 48 5.36 -6.60 -3.89
N MET A 49 4.71 -6.86 -2.76
CA MET A 49 4.17 -8.17 -2.48
C MET A 49 3.07 -8.57 -3.46
N MET A 50 2.21 -7.63 -3.82
CA MET A 50 1.18 -7.86 -4.83
C MET A 50 1.79 -8.24 -6.17
N GLU A 51 2.83 -7.53 -6.57
CA GLU A 51 3.52 -7.80 -7.83
C GLU A 51 4.15 -9.19 -7.82
N GLN A 52 4.79 -9.56 -6.72
CA GLN A 52 5.40 -10.89 -6.60
C GLN A 52 4.35 -11.99 -6.67
N VAL A 53 3.22 -11.82 -6.00
CA VAL A 53 2.13 -12.80 -6.05
C VAL A 53 1.60 -12.92 -7.47
N ARG A 54 1.42 -11.79 -8.14
CA ARG A 54 0.93 -11.79 -9.52
C ARG A 54 1.87 -12.50 -10.46
N LEU A 55 3.17 -12.25 -10.31
CA LEU A 55 4.19 -12.91 -11.13
C LEU A 55 4.21 -14.42 -10.90
N GLN A 56 4.02 -14.86 -9.66
CA GLN A 56 3.95 -16.28 -9.34
C GLN A 56 2.73 -16.93 -9.99
N LEU A 57 1.58 -16.25 -9.95
CA LEU A 57 0.37 -16.76 -10.57
C LEU A 57 0.51 -16.83 -12.09
N GLU A 58 1.11 -15.83 -12.71
CA GLU A 58 1.38 -15.83 -14.14
C GLU A 58 2.33 -16.95 -14.55
N ALA A 59 3.34 -17.20 -13.74
CA ALA A 59 4.28 -18.29 -14.00
C ALA A 59 3.59 -19.64 -13.93
N MET A 60 2.64 -19.80 -13.02
CA MET A 60 1.87 -21.04 -12.92
C MET A 60 0.92 -21.23 -14.11
N ASP A 61 0.30 -20.17 -14.56
CA ASP A 61 -0.61 -20.20 -15.69
C ASP A 61 0.14 -20.41 -17.02
N GLY A 62 1.39 -19.97 -17.09
CA GLY A 62 2.19 -20.07 -18.29
C GLY A 62 2.70 -21.47 -18.61
N GLN A 63 2.38 -22.42 -17.76
CA GLN A 63 2.75 -23.81 -17.97
C GLN A 63 1.55 -24.63 -18.42
#